data_92aa1da0f2d27861aa8c509dff43aac5
#
_entry.id   92aa1da0f2d27861aa8c509dff43aac5
#
_cell.length_a   1.000
_cell.length_b   1.000
_cell.length_c   1.000
_cell.angle_alpha   90.00
_cell.angle_beta   90.00
_cell.angle_gamma   90.00
#
_symmetry.space_group_name_H-M   'P 1'
#
loop_
_entity.id
_entity.type
_entity.pdbx_description
1 polymer ?
#
loop_
_entity_poly.entity_id
_entity_poly.type
_entity_poly.pdbx_seq_one_letter_code
_entity_poly.pdbx_strand_id
1 'polypeptide(L)'
;MQLTKLQKQLCNVLQDGLPICPKPYDDLAKYLNNNEKTVLQEIRELKESGVIRRICALINSRALGMTSTLVAAHIPEENLPEVAEAVNSLENVSHNYLREHYYNLWFTLQAESPKQIEVTVSNLSGRFGIDFYSLPIERVFKLDVRFDVEGEGQLPGDIDQLPKSKTVELNEAEKQILSKLEDDLDVISEPFDFLCSEGLEAEGVLRIIQRLIDKGVIRRIAAIVDHRKLGFVANILFCSEVPQNRIVEAGKALARFGAVSHCYERKTVEDWPYNLFAMMHGKSMGEIQHLINKFTESEKIDSFELLPTAAELKKGPVKHRFY
;
A
#
# COMPACT_ATOMS: atom_id res chain seq x y z
N MET A 1 3.03 -7.33 -22.59
CA MET A 1 2.07 -6.45 -23.32
C MET A 1 2.70 -5.08 -23.46
N GLN A 2 2.65 -4.47 -24.62
CA GLN A 2 3.20 -3.13 -24.82
C GLN A 2 2.06 -2.11 -24.68
N LEU A 3 2.12 -1.26 -23.67
CA LEU A 3 1.12 -0.22 -23.44
C LEU A 3 1.25 0.91 -24.44
N THR A 4 0.11 1.45 -24.93
CA THR A 4 0.09 2.68 -25.72
C THR A 4 0.56 3.88 -24.89
N LYS A 5 0.88 5.00 -25.54
CA LYS A 5 1.23 6.24 -24.85
C LYS A 5 0.12 6.69 -23.91
N LEU A 6 -1.12 6.67 -24.39
CA LEU A 6 -2.30 7.06 -23.60
C LEU A 6 -2.50 6.14 -22.39
N GLN A 7 -2.34 4.81 -22.56
CA GLN A 7 -2.44 3.86 -21.45
C GLN A 7 -1.39 4.10 -20.36
N LYS A 8 -0.16 4.45 -20.73
CA LYS A 8 0.89 4.80 -19.75
C LYS A 8 0.52 6.08 -19.00
N GLN A 9 0.08 7.12 -19.69
CA GLN A 9 -0.37 8.35 -19.08
C GLN A 9 -1.55 8.12 -18.13
N LEU A 10 -2.55 7.33 -18.55
CA LEU A 10 -3.68 6.95 -17.71
C LEU A 10 -3.24 6.17 -16.46
N CYS A 11 -2.30 5.24 -16.58
CA CYS A 11 -1.74 4.56 -15.42
C CYS A 11 -1.08 5.54 -14.43
N ASN A 12 -0.33 6.53 -14.91
CA ASN A 12 0.30 7.51 -14.02
C ASN A 12 -0.75 8.41 -13.35
N VAL A 13 -1.62 9.05 -14.13
CA VAL A 13 -2.62 10.00 -13.60
C VAL A 13 -3.63 9.33 -12.66
N LEU A 14 -4.09 8.12 -12.99
CA LEU A 14 -5.04 7.40 -12.14
C LEU A 14 -4.43 6.89 -10.82
N GLN A 15 -3.11 6.69 -10.75
CA GLN A 15 -2.41 6.42 -9.50
C GLN A 15 -2.32 7.67 -8.61
N ASP A 16 -2.24 8.87 -9.20
CA ASP A 16 -2.24 10.13 -8.45
C ASP A 16 -3.60 10.40 -7.82
N GLY A 17 -4.68 10.10 -8.53
CA GLY A 17 -6.03 10.19 -8.00
C GLY A 17 -7.09 10.49 -9.06
N LEU A 18 -8.29 10.00 -8.80
CA LEU A 18 -9.47 10.34 -9.58
C LEU A 18 -10.06 11.67 -9.06
N PRO A 19 -10.36 12.66 -9.92
CA PRO A 19 -11.00 13.90 -9.50
C PRO A 19 -12.34 13.66 -8.78
N ILE A 20 -12.63 14.43 -7.73
CA ILE A 20 -13.88 14.31 -6.98
C ILE A 20 -14.89 15.30 -7.57
N CYS A 21 -15.51 14.89 -8.67
CA CYS A 21 -16.50 15.64 -9.42
C CYS A 21 -17.50 14.69 -10.07
N PRO A 22 -18.64 15.17 -10.63
CA PRO A 22 -19.65 14.29 -11.23
C PRO A 22 -19.09 13.44 -12.38
N LYS A 23 -18.24 14.01 -13.23
CA LYS A 23 -17.68 13.35 -14.44
C LYS A 23 -16.15 13.33 -14.43
N PRO A 24 -15.54 12.56 -13.51
CA PRO A 24 -14.09 12.57 -13.32
C PRO A 24 -13.29 12.09 -14.54
N TYR A 25 -13.84 11.18 -15.33
CA TYR A 25 -13.17 10.69 -16.53
C TYR A 25 -13.22 11.69 -17.70
N ASP A 26 -14.23 12.56 -17.77
CA ASP A 26 -14.27 13.66 -18.71
C ASP A 26 -13.21 14.72 -18.39
N ASP A 27 -13.00 15.02 -17.09
CA ASP A 27 -11.95 15.94 -16.67
C ASP A 27 -10.54 15.36 -16.92
N LEU A 28 -10.34 14.04 -16.70
CA LEU A 28 -9.10 13.36 -17.11
C LEU A 28 -8.89 13.41 -18.62
N ALA A 29 -9.96 13.21 -19.40
CA ALA A 29 -9.87 13.26 -20.87
C ALA A 29 -9.42 14.65 -21.34
N LYS A 30 -10.00 15.72 -20.81
CA LYS A 30 -9.57 17.11 -21.09
C LYS A 30 -8.10 17.33 -20.72
N TYR A 31 -7.68 16.88 -19.52
CA TYR A 31 -6.30 16.97 -19.09
C TYR A 31 -5.31 16.28 -20.03
N LEU A 32 -5.71 15.12 -20.58
CA LEU A 32 -4.91 14.32 -21.52
C LEU A 32 -5.12 14.70 -22.99
N ASN A 33 -5.81 15.82 -23.28
CA ASN A 33 -6.18 16.25 -24.63
C ASN A 33 -6.86 15.14 -25.46
N ASN A 34 -7.83 14.46 -24.85
CA ASN A 34 -8.56 13.34 -25.43
C ASN A 34 -10.08 13.51 -25.20
N ASN A 35 -10.89 12.53 -25.62
CA ASN A 35 -12.32 12.50 -25.34
C ASN A 35 -12.65 11.43 -24.28
N GLU A 36 -13.72 11.64 -23.53
CA GLU A 36 -14.14 10.75 -22.45
C GLU A 36 -14.36 9.30 -22.91
N LYS A 37 -15.00 9.11 -24.07
CA LYS A 37 -15.30 7.77 -24.61
C LYS A 37 -14.02 6.95 -24.80
N THR A 38 -12.98 7.56 -25.37
CA THR A 38 -11.67 6.92 -25.54
C THR A 38 -11.02 6.61 -24.20
N VAL A 39 -11.04 7.56 -23.26
CA VAL A 39 -10.47 7.37 -21.92
C VAL A 39 -11.15 6.21 -21.20
N LEU A 40 -12.48 6.17 -21.18
CA LEU A 40 -13.25 5.07 -20.57
C LEU A 40 -12.92 3.72 -21.21
N GLN A 41 -12.78 3.66 -22.53
CA GLN A 41 -12.42 2.44 -23.24
C GLN A 41 -11.01 1.96 -22.85
N GLU A 42 -10.02 2.83 -22.91
CA GLU A 42 -8.63 2.49 -22.56
C GLU A 42 -8.48 2.03 -21.09
N ILE A 43 -9.23 2.64 -20.17
CA ILE A 43 -9.24 2.20 -18.76
C ILE A 43 -9.87 0.81 -18.63
N ARG A 44 -10.97 0.51 -19.35
CA ARG A 44 -11.58 -0.83 -19.36
C ARG A 44 -10.60 -1.88 -19.89
N GLU A 45 -9.91 -1.59 -20.98
CA GLU A 45 -8.88 -2.49 -21.54
C GLU A 45 -7.73 -2.72 -20.55
N LEU A 46 -7.29 -1.68 -19.82
CA LEU A 46 -6.30 -1.80 -18.76
C LEU A 46 -6.81 -2.67 -17.58
N LYS A 47 -8.10 -2.60 -17.26
CA LYS A 47 -8.72 -3.48 -16.24
C LYS A 47 -8.85 -4.91 -16.74
N GLU A 48 -9.35 -5.13 -17.94
CA GLU A 48 -9.51 -6.46 -18.57
C GLU A 48 -8.15 -7.18 -18.70
N SER A 49 -7.12 -6.46 -19.09
CA SER A 49 -5.76 -7.00 -19.12
C SER A 49 -5.16 -7.20 -17.72
N GLY A 50 -5.80 -6.68 -16.67
CA GLY A 50 -5.38 -6.72 -15.27
C GLY A 50 -4.15 -5.86 -14.97
N VAL A 51 -3.82 -4.89 -15.81
CA VAL A 51 -2.83 -3.84 -15.52
C VAL A 51 -3.36 -2.94 -14.41
N ILE A 52 -4.62 -2.50 -14.53
CA ILE A 52 -5.36 -1.90 -13.42
C ILE A 52 -6.15 -3.02 -12.74
N ARG A 53 -5.89 -3.28 -11.49
CA ARG A 53 -6.59 -4.29 -10.69
C ARG A 53 -7.95 -3.78 -10.23
N ARG A 54 -8.02 -2.52 -9.83
CA ARG A 54 -9.24 -1.84 -9.36
C ARG A 54 -8.99 -0.33 -9.24
N ILE A 55 -10.07 0.44 -9.19
CA ILE A 55 -10.08 1.86 -8.84
C ILE A 55 -10.92 2.00 -7.57
N CYS A 56 -10.35 2.46 -6.46
CA CYS A 56 -11.05 2.51 -5.18
C CYS A 56 -10.47 3.58 -4.25
N ALA A 57 -11.15 3.84 -3.13
CA ALA A 57 -10.60 4.69 -2.08
C ALA A 57 -9.42 4.02 -1.38
N LEU A 58 -8.33 4.75 -1.24
CA LEU A 58 -7.18 4.36 -0.43
C LEU A 58 -7.39 4.90 0.99
N ILE A 59 -7.83 4.02 1.88
CA ILE A 59 -8.20 4.38 3.25
C ILE A 59 -6.96 4.48 4.14
N ASN A 60 -6.95 5.47 5.00
CA ASN A 60 -6.00 5.60 6.09
C ASN A 60 -6.56 4.91 7.34
N SER A 61 -6.26 3.62 7.51
CA SER A 61 -6.74 2.83 8.66
C SER A 61 -6.36 3.43 10.02
N ARG A 62 -5.26 4.19 10.09
CA ARG A 62 -4.86 4.88 11.33
C ARG A 62 -5.80 6.01 11.71
N ALA A 63 -6.37 6.73 10.72
CA ALA A 63 -7.39 7.73 10.97
C ALA A 63 -8.68 7.11 11.53
N LEU A 64 -8.88 5.82 11.33
CA LEU A 64 -9.97 5.03 11.90
C LEU A 64 -9.62 4.35 13.25
N GLY A 65 -8.47 4.69 13.84
CA GLY A 65 -8.02 4.13 15.11
C GLY A 65 -7.37 2.75 15.00
N MET A 66 -7.21 2.22 13.78
CA MET A 66 -6.55 0.92 13.58
C MET A 66 -5.03 1.02 13.76
N THR A 67 -4.45 -0.02 14.30
CA THR A 67 -3.01 -0.23 14.37
C THR A 67 -2.58 -1.37 13.46
N SER A 68 -1.32 -1.36 13.05
CA SER A 68 -0.78 -2.44 12.20
C SER A 68 0.66 -2.76 12.57
N THR A 69 1.03 -4.01 12.36
CA THR A 69 2.40 -4.48 12.51
C THR A 69 2.82 -5.33 11.31
N LEU A 70 4.12 -5.44 11.11
CA LEU A 70 4.71 -6.47 10.27
C LEU A 70 5.10 -7.63 11.19
N VAL A 71 4.70 -8.83 10.82
CA VAL A 71 5.05 -10.05 11.55
C VAL A 71 6.04 -10.86 10.74
N ALA A 72 7.10 -11.32 11.38
CA ALA A 72 8.11 -12.20 10.82
C ALA A 72 8.15 -13.53 11.56
N ALA A 73 8.40 -14.63 10.84
CA ALA A 73 8.61 -15.93 11.45
C ALA A 73 9.56 -16.80 10.60
N HIS A 74 10.29 -17.70 11.27
CA HIS A 74 10.98 -18.79 10.61
C HIS A 74 10.08 -20.03 10.60
N ILE A 75 9.63 -20.43 9.43
CA ILE A 75 8.73 -21.57 9.25
C ILE A 75 9.51 -22.72 8.60
N PRO A 76 9.63 -23.88 9.25
CA PRO A 76 10.15 -25.10 8.61
C PRO A 76 9.36 -25.44 7.35
N GLU A 77 10.03 -25.97 6.33
CA GLU A 77 9.44 -26.21 5.02
C GLU A 77 8.19 -27.12 5.09
N GLU A 78 8.23 -28.12 5.94
CA GLU A 78 7.11 -29.06 6.18
C GLU A 78 5.87 -28.40 6.77
N ASN A 79 6.02 -27.30 7.52
CA ASN A 79 4.93 -26.59 8.19
C ASN A 79 4.39 -25.44 7.33
N LEU A 80 5.14 -25.03 6.30
CA LEU A 80 4.84 -23.83 5.52
C LEU A 80 3.43 -23.81 4.91
N PRO A 81 2.91 -24.90 4.29
CA PRO A 81 1.58 -24.88 3.71
C PRO A 81 0.49 -24.61 4.75
N GLU A 82 0.54 -25.29 5.91
CA GLU A 82 -0.47 -25.16 6.97
C GLU A 82 -0.41 -23.79 7.63
N VAL A 83 0.80 -23.28 7.93
CA VAL A 83 0.98 -21.96 8.53
C VAL A 83 0.53 -20.87 7.56
N ALA A 84 0.89 -20.97 6.28
CA ALA A 84 0.48 -20.02 5.25
C ALA A 84 -1.04 -19.97 5.09
N GLU A 85 -1.73 -21.11 5.09
CA GLU A 85 -3.19 -21.19 5.04
C GLU A 85 -3.83 -20.54 6.27
N ALA A 86 -3.33 -20.86 7.47
CA ALA A 86 -3.81 -20.27 8.72
C ALA A 86 -3.66 -18.74 8.73
N VAL A 87 -2.49 -18.22 8.32
CA VAL A 87 -2.26 -16.76 8.21
C VAL A 87 -3.16 -16.14 7.14
N ASN A 88 -3.31 -16.81 5.98
CA ASN A 88 -4.14 -16.31 4.88
C ASN A 88 -5.62 -16.28 5.22
N SER A 89 -6.11 -17.16 6.11
CA SER A 89 -7.51 -17.18 6.57
C SER A 89 -7.85 -16.01 7.49
N LEU A 90 -6.85 -15.35 8.09
CA LEU A 90 -7.08 -14.17 8.92
C LEU A 90 -7.54 -12.98 8.07
N GLU A 91 -8.75 -12.49 8.31
CA GLU A 91 -9.33 -11.35 7.55
C GLU A 91 -8.55 -10.05 7.71
N ASN A 92 -7.90 -9.89 8.85
CA ASN A 92 -7.09 -8.72 9.21
C ASN A 92 -5.60 -8.82 8.75
N VAL A 93 -5.27 -9.83 7.96
CA VAL A 93 -4.00 -9.94 7.24
C VAL A 93 -4.21 -9.49 5.79
N SER A 94 -3.54 -8.40 5.39
CA SER A 94 -3.63 -7.84 4.03
C SER A 94 -2.63 -8.45 3.06
N HIS A 95 -1.43 -8.72 3.53
CA HIS A 95 -0.31 -9.20 2.72
C HIS A 95 0.41 -10.31 3.47
N ASN A 96 0.78 -11.38 2.75
CA ASN A 96 1.60 -12.46 3.25
C ASN A 96 2.59 -12.87 2.16
N TYR A 97 3.89 -12.86 2.49
CA TYR A 97 4.98 -13.12 1.57
C TYR A 97 5.90 -14.19 2.10
N LEU A 98 6.33 -15.09 1.22
CA LEU A 98 7.50 -15.92 1.41
C LEU A 98 8.74 -15.17 0.89
N ARG A 99 9.83 -15.16 1.68
CA ARG A 99 11.07 -14.48 1.34
C ARG A 99 12.27 -15.42 1.44
N GLU A 100 13.29 -15.17 0.63
CA GLU A 100 14.54 -15.91 0.64
C GLU A 100 15.42 -15.44 1.79
N HIS A 101 15.07 -15.85 3.01
CA HIS A 101 15.77 -15.49 4.23
C HIS A 101 15.48 -16.51 5.34
N TYR A 102 16.26 -16.53 6.45
CA TYR A 102 15.98 -17.34 7.64
C TYR A 102 14.57 -17.07 8.16
N TYR A 103 14.22 -15.81 8.44
CA TYR A 103 12.82 -15.43 8.64
C TYR A 103 12.14 -15.40 7.28
N ASN A 104 11.50 -16.52 6.91
CA ASN A 104 10.99 -16.74 5.56
C ASN A 104 9.53 -16.34 5.36
N LEU A 105 8.72 -16.22 6.43
CA LEU A 105 7.32 -15.80 6.34
C LEU A 105 7.15 -14.38 6.90
N TRP A 106 6.53 -13.49 6.11
CA TRP A 106 6.33 -12.09 6.43
C TRP A 106 4.92 -11.65 6.09
N PHE A 107 4.15 -11.19 7.08
CA PHE A 107 2.79 -10.71 6.83
C PHE A 107 2.45 -9.43 7.58
N THR A 108 1.51 -8.65 7.02
CA THR A 108 1.00 -7.43 7.65
C THR A 108 -0.30 -7.75 8.37
N LEU A 109 -0.31 -7.53 9.68
CA LEU A 109 -1.45 -7.73 10.57
C LEU A 109 -1.99 -6.38 11.03
N GLN A 110 -3.32 -6.19 10.93
CA GLN A 110 -4.03 -5.00 11.45
C GLN A 110 -4.98 -5.39 12.58
N ALA A 111 -5.21 -4.47 13.52
CA ALA A 111 -6.19 -4.65 14.59
C ALA A 111 -6.63 -3.29 15.15
N GLU A 112 -7.69 -3.30 15.96
CA GLU A 112 -8.20 -2.11 16.65
C GLU A 112 -7.28 -1.67 17.81
N SER A 113 -6.43 -2.57 18.30
CA SER A 113 -5.50 -2.26 19.39
C SER A 113 -4.22 -3.10 19.32
N PRO A 114 -3.11 -2.60 19.92
CA PRO A 114 -1.88 -3.38 20.04
C PRO A 114 -2.09 -4.71 20.79
N LYS A 115 -2.98 -4.73 21.79
CA LYS A 115 -3.31 -5.95 22.54
C LYS A 115 -3.93 -7.04 21.67
N GLN A 116 -4.79 -6.69 20.73
CA GLN A 116 -5.36 -7.67 19.77
C GLN A 116 -4.28 -8.24 18.84
N ILE A 117 -3.30 -7.42 18.43
CA ILE A 117 -2.12 -7.90 17.69
C ILE A 117 -1.37 -8.94 18.52
N GLU A 118 -1.04 -8.61 19.78
CA GLU A 118 -0.33 -9.51 20.69
C GLU A 118 -1.07 -10.84 20.88
N VAL A 119 -2.39 -10.79 21.07
CA VAL A 119 -3.24 -12.00 21.20
C VAL A 119 -3.19 -12.83 19.93
N THR A 120 -3.32 -12.21 18.75
CA THR A 120 -3.29 -12.93 17.47
C THR A 120 -1.92 -13.60 17.25
N VAL A 121 -0.83 -12.88 17.50
CA VAL A 121 0.54 -13.40 17.36
C VAL A 121 0.78 -14.54 18.35
N SER A 122 0.39 -14.39 19.63
CA SER A 122 0.52 -15.43 20.65
C SER A 122 -0.29 -16.70 20.31
N ASN A 123 -1.48 -16.53 19.75
CA ASN A 123 -2.29 -17.67 19.30
C ASN A 123 -1.65 -18.44 18.16
N LEU A 124 -1.04 -17.73 17.18
CA LEU A 124 -0.27 -18.39 16.11
C LEU A 124 0.93 -19.13 16.68
N SER A 125 1.70 -18.48 17.57
CA SER A 125 2.87 -19.11 18.21
C SER A 125 2.47 -20.35 19.02
N GLY A 126 1.41 -20.27 19.81
CA GLY A 126 0.91 -21.39 20.59
C GLY A 126 0.35 -22.54 19.74
N ARG A 127 -0.31 -22.23 18.62
CA ARG A 127 -0.87 -23.24 17.71
C ARG A 127 0.20 -24.06 17.01
N PHE A 128 1.27 -23.41 16.56
CA PHE A 128 2.28 -24.05 15.71
C PHE A 128 3.58 -24.37 16.44
N GLY A 129 3.77 -23.88 17.70
CA GLY A 129 5.03 -24.04 18.42
C GLY A 129 6.19 -23.27 17.75
N ILE A 130 5.89 -22.20 17.04
CA ILE A 130 6.82 -21.38 16.27
C ILE A 130 6.77 -19.95 16.79
N ASP A 131 7.90 -19.29 16.89
CA ASP A 131 7.97 -17.90 17.30
C ASP A 131 7.59 -16.96 16.14
N PHE A 132 6.57 -16.15 16.37
CA PHE A 132 6.15 -15.07 15.49
C PHE A 132 6.51 -13.73 16.13
N TYR A 133 7.30 -12.93 15.44
CA TYR A 133 7.82 -11.65 15.94
C TYR A 133 7.04 -10.48 15.37
N SER A 134 6.42 -9.69 16.23
CA SER A 134 5.72 -8.47 15.85
C SER A 134 6.68 -7.29 15.81
N LEU A 135 6.72 -6.57 14.70
CA LEU A 135 7.56 -5.41 14.41
C LEU A 135 6.68 -4.17 14.19
N PRO A 136 6.14 -3.55 15.27
CA PRO A 136 5.24 -2.40 15.16
C PRO A 136 5.94 -1.19 14.54
N ILE A 137 5.15 -0.35 13.87
CA ILE A 137 5.62 0.89 13.26
C ILE A 137 5.79 1.95 14.35
N GLU A 138 6.99 2.50 14.48
CA GLU A 138 7.29 3.66 15.32
C GLU A 138 7.14 4.97 14.55
N ARG A 139 7.64 4.98 13.30
CA ARG A 139 7.55 6.15 12.41
C ARG A 139 7.34 5.75 10.97
N VAL A 140 6.61 6.59 10.24
CA VAL A 140 6.42 6.44 8.80
C VAL A 140 7.18 7.55 8.10
N PHE A 141 8.03 7.18 7.14
CA PHE A 141 8.75 8.11 6.28
C PHE A 141 8.11 8.20 4.89
N LYS A 142 7.58 7.08 4.38
CA LYS A 142 6.85 7.04 3.11
C LYS A 142 5.78 5.95 3.14
N LEU A 143 4.63 6.27 2.58
CA LEU A 143 3.54 5.33 2.31
C LEU A 143 2.88 5.75 0.99
N ASP A 144 3.52 5.40 -0.11
CA ASP A 144 3.06 5.81 -1.43
C ASP A 144 3.47 4.77 -2.48
N VAL A 145 2.48 4.01 -2.96
CA VAL A 145 2.67 2.99 -3.98
C VAL A 145 2.26 3.59 -5.32
N ARG A 146 3.20 4.23 -6.01
CA ARG A 146 3.03 4.74 -7.36
C ARG A 146 4.21 4.30 -8.22
N PHE A 147 3.90 3.85 -9.44
CA PHE A 147 4.90 3.37 -10.39
C PHE A 147 4.94 4.31 -11.58
N ASP A 148 6.08 4.90 -11.87
CA ASP A 148 6.27 5.71 -13.07
C ASP A 148 6.34 4.80 -14.30
N VAL A 149 5.24 4.75 -15.04
CA VAL A 149 5.06 3.90 -16.22
C VAL A 149 5.67 4.52 -17.48
N GLU A 150 5.79 5.84 -17.53
CA GLU A 150 6.40 6.55 -18.66
C GLU A 150 7.92 6.55 -18.56
N GLY A 151 8.47 6.44 -17.36
CA GLY A 151 9.91 6.40 -17.11
C GLY A 151 10.60 7.76 -17.25
N GLU A 152 9.82 8.85 -17.18
CA GLU A 152 10.31 10.23 -17.35
C GLU A 152 10.77 10.86 -16.03
N GLY A 153 10.71 10.13 -14.92
CA GLY A 153 11.15 10.63 -13.62
C GLY A 153 10.49 9.93 -12.45
N GLN A 154 10.88 10.33 -11.26
CA GLN A 154 10.28 9.84 -10.02
C GLN A 154 8.97 10.61 -9.79
N LEU A 155 7.87 9.88 -9.66
CA LEU A 155 6.66 10.49 -9.12
C LEU A 155 6.97 10.96 -7.70
N PRO A 156 6.82 12.26 -7.38
CA PRO A 156 7.14 12.77 -6.07
C PRO A 156 6.24 12.09 -5.04
N GLY A 157 6.84 11.36 -4.12
CA GLY A 157 6.12 10.81 -2.98
C GLY A 157 5.90 11.90 -1.93
N ASP A 158 4.72 11.97 -1.33
CA ASP A 158 4.47 12.80 -0.16
C ASP A 158 5.26 12.26 1.04
N ILE A 159 6.45 12.82 1.25
CA ILE A 159 7.37 12.39 2.31
C ILE A 159 6.95 12.95 3.68
N ASP A 160 6.20 14.07 3.72
CA ASP A 160 5.98 14.85 4.95
C ASP A 160 4.54 14.87 5.46
N GLN A 161 3.59 14.16 4.84
CA GLN A 161 2.17 14.33 5.16
C GLN A 161 1.44 13.07 5.59
N LEU A 162 2.05 12.26 6.45
CA LEU A 162 1.20 11.38 7.24
C LEU A 162 0.75 12.15 8.47
N PRO A 163 -0.48 12.67 8.51
CA PRO A 163 -0.96 13.37 9.67
C PRO A 163 -0.83 12.44 10.87
N LYS A 164 -0.38 12.98 12.01
CA LYS A 164 -0.59 12.34 13.31
C LYS A 164 -2.09 12.19 13.43
N SER A 165 -2.63 11.06 13.01
CA SER A 165 -4.07 10.87 12.89
C SER A 165 -4.67 10.83 14.28
N LYS A 166 -5.37 11.88 14.65
CA LYS A 166 -6.40 11.75 15.66
C LYS A 166 -7.45 10.81 15.06
N THR A 167 -7.89 9.85 15.83
CA THR A 167 -9.00 8.97 15.43
C THR A 167 -10.20 9.84 15.06
N VAL A 168 -10.74 9.60 13.87
CA VAL A 168 -11.87 10.33 13.31
C VAL A 168 -13.13 9.52 13.55
N GLU A 169 -14.08 10.10 14.23
CA GLU A 169 -15.43 9.52 14.35
C GLU A 169 -16.20 9.75 13.05
N LEU A 170 -16.79 8.69 12.54
CA LEU A 170 -17.62 8.69 11.34
C LEU A 170 -19.09 8.57 11.69
N ASN A 171 -19.93 9.38 11.04
CA ASN A 171 -21.37 9.17 11.07
C ASN A 171 -21.80 8.03 10.12
N GLU A 172 -23.06 7.59 10.19
CA GLU A 172 -23.56 6.46 9.43
C GLU A 172 -23.48 6.66 7.91
N ALA A 173 -23.74 7.87 7.40
CA ALA A 173 -23.62 8.16 5.97
C ALA A 173 -22.16 8.10 5.49
N GLU A 174 -21.23 8.60 6.31
CA GLU A 174 -19.78 8.52 6.03
C GLU A 174 -19.31 7.06 6.01
N LYS A 175 -19.77 6.23 6.96
CA LYS A 175 -19.45 4.79 7.00
C LYS A 175 -19.98 4.04 5.79
N GLN A 176 -21.23 4.29 5.41
CA GLN A 176 -21.86 3.65 4.24
C GLN A 176 -21.14 4.00 2.94
N ILE A 177 -20.82 5.28 2.73
CA ILE A 177 -20.07 5.72 1.55
C ILE A 177 -18.68 5.12 1.55
N LEU A 178 -17.98 5.15 2.68
CA LEU A 178 -16.62 4.63 2.79
C LEU A 178 -16.57 3.12 2.52
N SER A 179 -17.51 2.35 3.06
CA SER A 179 -17.62 0.90 2.82
C SER A 179 -17.78 0.56 1.34
N LYS A 180 -18.60 1.33 0.61
CA LYS A 180 -18.81 1.12 -0.84
C LYS A 180 -17.60 1.57 -1.68
N LEU A 181 -16.88 2.60 -1.23
CA LEU A 181 -15.69 3.12 -1.93
C LEU A 181 -14.44 2.24 -1.75
N GLU A 182 -14.45 1.28 -0.80
CA GLU A 182 -13.40 0.27 -0.70
C GLU A 182 -13.44 -0.74 -1.85
N ASP A 183 -14.60 -0.92 -2.45
CA ASP A 183 -14.77 -1.81 -3.60
C ASP A 183 -14.32 -1.12 -4.90
N ASP A 184 -14.25 -1.90 -5.97
CA ASP A 184 -13.81 -1.44 -7.27
C ASP A 184 -14.88 -0.58 -7.93
N LEU A 185 -14.55 0.64 -8.32
CA LEU A 185 -15.44 1.55 -9.00
C LEU A 185 -15.65 1.13 -10.45
N ASP A 186 -16.89 1.27 -10.91
CA ASP A 186 -17.23 1.09 -12.33
C ASP A 186 -16.61 2.19 -13.21
N VAL A 187 -16.15 1.80 -14.40
CA VAL A 187 -15.57 2.72 -15.37
C VAL A 187 -16.70 3.25 -16.28
N ILE A 188 -17.45 4.19 -15.73
CA ILE A 188 -18.60 4.89 -16.37
C ILE A 188 -18.47 6.39 -16.18
N SER A 189 -19.24 7.20 -16.92
CA SER A 189 -19.14 8.66 -16.89
C SER A 189 -19.35 9.25 -15.50
N GLU A 190 -20.29 8.73 -14.73
CA GLU A 190 -20.69 9.20 -13.40
C GLU A 190 -20.47 8.08 -12.34
N PRO A 191 -19.21 7.77 -12.00
CA PRO A 191 -18.87 6.58 -11.20
C PRO A 191 -19.26 6.65 -9.73
N PHE A 192 -19.75 7.80 -9.25
CA PHE A 192 -20.18 7.98 -7.86
C PHE A 192 -21.70 7.92 -7.66
N ASP A 193 -22.49 7.82 -8.75
CA ASP A 193 -23.95 7.85 -8.67
C ASP A 193 -24.55 6.67 -7.91
N PHE A 194 -23.87 5.51 -7.92
CA PHE A 194 -24.30 4.34 -7.12
C PHE A 194 -24.28 4.56 -5.61
N LEU A 195 -23.64 5.63 -5.14
CA LEU A 195 -23.60 6.03 -3.74
C LEU A 195 -24.81 6.88 -3.34
N CYS A 196 -25.60 7.37 -4.32
CA CYS A 196 -26.81 8.11 -4.05
C CYS A 196 -27.87 7.23 -3.38
N SER A 197 -28.69 7.83 -2.53
CA SER A 197 -29.78 7.17 -1.83
C SER A 197 -30.89 8.18 -1.54
N GLU A 198 -32.00 7.71 -0.96
CA GLU A 198 -33.09 8.60 -0.56
C GLU A 198 -32.59 9.70 0.39
N GLY A 199 -32.74 10.96 -0.03
CA GLY A 199 -32.23 12.13 0.70
C GLY A 199 -30.75 12.44 0.54
N LEU A 200 -29.99 11.67 -0.29
CA LEU A 200 -28.58 11.94 -0.58
C LEU A 200 -28.32 11.94 -2.09
N GLU A 201 -28.35 13.11 -2.68
CA GLU A 201 -28.07 13.34 -4.11
C GLU A 201 -26.55 13.38 -4.40
N ALA A 202 -26.19 13.30 -5.68
CA ALA A 202 -24.80 13.25 -6.17
C ALA A 202 -23.90 14.35 -5.56
N GLU A 203 -24.37 15.59 -5.50
CA GLU A 203 -23.61 16.69 -4.90
C GLU A 203 -23.35 16.48 -3.39
N GLY A 204 -24.32 15.89 -2.66
CA GLY A 204 -24.17 15.51 -1.27
C GLY A 204 -23.13 14.43 -1.06
N VAL A 205 -23.12 13.41 -1.95
CA VAL A 205 -22.12 12.34 -1.98
C VAL A 205 -20.71 12.91 -2.16
N LEU A 206 -20.53 13.75 -3.17
CA LEU A 206 -19.23 14.36 -3.46
C LEU A 206 -18.72 15.21 -2.29
N ARG A 207 -19.61 15.96 -1.62
CA ARG A 207 -19.24 16.71 -0.40
C ARG A 207 -18.81 15.80 0.74
N ILE A 208 -19.44 14.64 0.92
CA ILE A 208 -19.03 13.66 1.94
C ILE A 208 -17.66 13.07 1.58
N ILE A 209 -17.43 12.67 0.33
CA ILE A 209 -16.13 12.15 -0.13
C ILE A 209 -15.03 13.18 0.12
N GLN A 210 -15.25 14.44 -0.28
CA GLN A 210 -14.28 15.52 -0.05
C GLN A 210 -13.99 15.71 1.44
N ARG A 211 -15.02 15.70 2.29
CA ARG A 211 -14.86 15.80 3.74
C ARG A 211 -14.02 14.65 4.31
N LEU A 212 -14.21 13.42 3.82
CA LEU A 212 -13.42 12.26 4.24
C LEU A 212 -11.95 12.39 3.82
N ILE A 213 -11.70 13.02 2.66
CA ILE A 213 -10.34 13.37 2.23
C ILE A 213 -9.74 14.44 3.13
N ASP A 214 -10.46 15.52 3.40
CA ASP A 214 -10.00 16.62 4.25
C ASP A 214 -9.73 16.18 5.69
N LYS A 215 -10.51 15.20 6.20
CA LYS A 215 -10.29 14.55 7.49
C LYS A 215 -9.09 13.57 7.47
N GLY A 216 -8.50 13.28 6.32
CA GLY A 216 -7.42 12.31 6.15
C GLY A 216 -7.85 10.85 6.33
N VAL A 217 -9.13 10.54 6.25
CA VAL A 217 -9.69 9.18 6.26
C VAL A 217 -9.49 8.52 4.90
N ILE A 218 -9.81 9.23 3.82
CA ILE A 218 -9.46 8.83 2.45
C ILE A 218 -8.20 9.60 2.06
N ARG A 219 -7.16 8.91 1.64
CA ARG A 219 -5.94 9.53 1.10
C ARG A 219 -6.16 10.04 -0.32
N ARG A 220 -6.77 9.23 -1.15
CA ARG A 220 -7.21 9.51 -2.52
C ARG A 220 -8.10 8.38 -3.03
N ILE A 221 -8.85 8.61 -4.08
CA ILE A 221 -9.49 7.56 -4.87
C ILE A 221 -8.60 7.33 -6.09
N ALA A 222 -8.05 6.11 -6.27
CA ALA A 222 -6.99 5.90 -7.24
C ALA A 222 -6.99 4.48 -7.81
N ALA A 223 -6.34 4.32 -8.97
CA ALA A 223 -6.08 3.01 -9.55
C ALA A 223 -4.99 2.26 -8.78
N ILE A 224 -5.25 1.01 -8.46
CA ILE A 224 -4.27 0.05 -7.99
C ILE A 224 -3.81 -0.77 -9.18
N VAL A 225 -2.53 -0.61 -9.52
CA VAL A 225 -1.92 -1.26 -10.68
C VAL A 225 -1.17 -2.54 -10.31
N ASP A 226 -1.04 -3.44 -11.27
CA ASP A 226 -0.14 -4.58 -11.15
C ASP A 226 1.27 -4.20 -11.61
N HIS A 227 2.16 -3.97 -10.65
CA HIS A 227 3.54 -3.55 -10.90
C HIS A 227 4.31 -4.54 -11.78
N ARG A 228 4.04 -5.85 -11.69
CA ARG A 228 4.72 -6.86 -12.53
C ARG A 228 4.33 -6.71 -14.00
N LYS A 229 3.06 -6.44 -14.28
CA LYS A 229 2.56 -6.18 -15.65
C LYS A 229 3.10 -4.87 -16.22
N LEU A 230 3.49 -3.93 -15.35
CA LEU A 230 4.17 -2.70 -15.72
C LEU A 230 5.71 -2.85 -15.86
N GLY A 231 6.23 -4.07 -15.67
CA GLY A 231 7.66 -4.36 -15.82
C GLY A 231 8.49 -4.19 -14.55
N PHE A 232 7.88 -3.85 -13.41
CA PHE A 232 8.56 -3.79 -12.11
C PHE A 232 8.58 -5.19 -11.47
N VAL A 233 9.52 -6.03 -11.93
CA VAL A 233 9.58 -7.45 -11.56
C VAL A 233 10.39 -7.69 -10.28
N ALA A 234 11.31 -6.80 -9.95
CA ALA A 234 12.07 -6.87 -8.71
C ALA A 234 11.29 -6.25 -7.55
N ASN A 235 11.19 -6.99 -6.46
CA ASN A 235 10.45 -6.60 -5.25
C ASN A 235 11.24 -7.08 -4.02
N ILE A 236 11.82 -6.15 -3.27
CA ILE A 236 12.69 -6.42 -2.13
C ILE A 236 12.20 -5.67 -0.90
N LEU A 237 12.21 -6.33 0.24
CA LEU A 237 12.18 -5.66 1.54
C LEU A 237 13.64 -5.43 1.96
N PHE A 238 14.04 -4.17 1.98
CA PHE A 238 15.32 -3.71 2.53
C PHE A 238 15.14 -3.41 4.01
N CYS A 239 16.03 -3.96 4.84
CA CYS A 239 16.06 -3.74 6.28
C CYS A 239 17.45 -3.32 6.70
N SER A 240 17.60 -2.25 7.46
CA SER A 240 18.92 -1.79 7.92
C SER A 240 18.90 -1.38 9.38
N GLU A 241 20.06 -1.56 10.03
CA GLU A 241 20.31 -1.07 11.36
C GLU A 241 20.84 0.36 11.28
N VAL A 242 20.10 1.30 11.88
CA VAL A 242 20.46 2.72 11.87
C VAL A 242 20.51 3.23 13.32
N PRO A 243 21.59 3.91 13.72
CA PRO A 243 21.65 4.52 15.05
C PRO A 243 20.46 5.45 15.29
N GLN A 244 19.88 5.41 16.49
CA GLN A 244 18.64 6.12 16.83
C GLN A 244 18.72 7.64 16.60
N ASN A 245 19.88 8.24 16.79
CA ASN A 245 20.12 9.65 16.56
C ASN A 245 20.16 10.05 15.06
N ARG A 246 20.23 9.06 14.14
CA ARG A 246 20.29 9.26 12.68
C ARG A 246 19.07 8.72 11.94
N ILE A 247 18.18 7.98 12.62
CA ILE A 247 17.06 7.27 11.99
C ILE A 247 16.14 8.19 11.18
N VAL A 248 15.93 9.43 11.63
CA VAL A 248 15.06 10.39 10.95
C VAL A 248 15.67 10.86 9.63
N GLU A 249 16.96 11.15 9.63
CA GLU A 249 17.69 11.62 8.44
C GLU A 249 17.83 10.49 7.42
N ALA A 250 18.27 9.32 7.86
CA ALA A 250 18.40 8.15 7.00
C ALA A 250 17.05 7.71 6.42
N GLY A 251 15.99 7.68 7.23
CA GLY A 251 14.65 7.34 6.78
C GLY A 251 14.11 8.31 5.73
N LYS A 252 14.33 9.62 5.91
CA LYS A 252 13.97 10.63 4.91
C LYS A 252 14.81 10.51 3.63
N ALA A 253 16.11 10.22 3.76
CA ALA A 253 17.00 10.02 2.61
C ALA A 253 16.54 8.80 1.79
N LEU A 254 16.26 7.67 2.44
CA LEU A 254 15.77 6.46 1.79
C LEU A 254 14.40 6.67 1.12
N ALA A 255 13.49 7.38 1.78
CA ALA A 255 12.16 7.67 1.27
C ALA A 255 12.13 8.50 -0.02
N ARG A 256 13.19 9.25 -0.32
CA ARG A 256 13.32 10.06 -1.55
C ARG A 256 13.54 9.23 -2.81
N PHE A 257 14.00 7.99 -2.68
CA PHE A 257 14.15 7.14 -3.86
C PHE A 257 12.77 6.77 -4.43
N GLY A 258 12.57 6.95 -5.74
CA GLY A 258 11.32 6.60 -6.41
C GLY A 258 11.01 5.09 -6.37
N ALA A 259 12.04 4.26 -6.33
CA ALA A 259 11.91 2.82 -6.16
C ALA A 259 11.33 2.41 -4.80
N VAL A 260 11.35 3.29 -3.81
CA VAL A 260 10.80 3.04 -2.47
C VAL A 260 9.33 3.40 -2.44
N SER A 261 8.46 2.42 -2.19
CA SER A 261 7.01 2.60 -2.02
C SER A 261 6.59 2.80 -0.57
N HIS A 262 7.30 2.16 0.35
CA HIS A 262 7.06 2.23 1.79
C HIS A 262 8.39 2.39 2.51
N CYS A 263 8.44 3.25 3.52
CA CYS A 263 9.62 3.40 4.38
C CYS A 263 9.17 3.66 5.82
N TYR A 264 9.65 2.83 6.74
CA TYR A 264 9.24 2.84 8.15
C TYR A 264 10.41 2.68 9.09
N GLU A 265 10.33 3.35 10.24
CA GLU A 265 11.02 2.92 11.45
C GLU A 265 10.11 1.91 12.17
N ARG A 266 10.70 0.78 12.59
CA ARG A 266 10.01 -0.27 13.34
C ARG A 266 10.77 -0.62 14.61
N LYS A 267 10.02 -1.10 15.60
CA LYS A 267 10.62 -1.63 16.82
C LYS A 267 11.43 -2.88 16.48
N THR A 268 12.64 -2.98 17.05
CA THR A 268 13.50 -4.16 16.93
C THR A 268 13.05 -5.26 17.89
N VAL A 269 13.47 -6.49 17.61
CA VAL A 269 13.35 -7.66 18.51
C VAL A 269 14.73 -8.27 18.71
N GLU A 270 14.89 -9.16 19.69
CA GLU A 270 16.19 -9.62 20.19
C GLU A 270 17.13 -10.14 19.08
N ASP A 271 16.61 -10.94 18.15
CA ASP A 271 17.39 -11.52 17.05
C ASP A 271 17.27 -10.73 15.74
N TRP A 272 16.68 -9.52 15.77
CA TRP A 272 16.45 -8.69 14.60
C TRP A 272 16.77 -7.22 14.89
N PRO A 273 18.03 -6.78 14.69
CA PRO A 273 18.49 -5.44 15.08
C PRO A 273 18.03 -4.34 14.10
N TYR A 274 17.51 -4.70 12.95
CA TYR A 274 17.15 -3.74 11.91
C TYR A 274 15.92 -2.95 12.30
N ASN A 275 16.01 -1.62 12.22
CA ASN A 275 14.96 -0.68 12.62
C ASN A 275 14.45 0.19 11.47
N LEU A 276 15.16 0.28 10.33
CA LEU A 276 14.72 0.99 9.14
C LEU A 276 14.36 0.00 8.04
N PHE A 277 13.11 0.06 7.58
CA PHE A 277 12.54 -0.85 6.60
C PHE A 277 12.06 -0.09 5.36
N ALA A 278 12.38 -0.59 4.17
CA ALA A 278 11.85 -0.05 2.93
C ALA A 278 11.41 -1.15 1.97
N MET A 279 10.20 -0.99 1.43
CA MET A 279 9.73 -1.82 0.33
C MET A 279 10.16 -1.18 -0.98
N MET A 280 11.00 -1.87 -1.75
CA MET A 280 11.59 -1.36 -2.97
C MET A 280 11.13 -2.16 -4.18
N HIS A 281 10.85 -1.45 -5.28
CA HIS A 281 10.43 -2.03 -6.54
C HIS A 281 11.32 -1.49 -7.67
N GLY A 282 11.70 -2.35 -8.60
CA GLY A 282 12.52 -1.98 -9.75
C GLY A 282 12.27 -2.87 -10.95
N LYS A 283 12.75 -2.46 -12.10
CA LYS A 283 12.71 -3.25 -13.34
C LYS A 283 13.70 -4.42 -13.30
N SER A 284 14.73 -4.33 -12.48
CA SER A 284 15.71 -5.39 -12.27
C SER A 284 16.27 -5.36 -10.84
N MET A 285 16.83 -6.49 -10.40
CA MET A 285 17.56 -6.58 -9.14
C MET A 285 18.79 -5.67 -9.12
N GLY A 286 19.48 -5.54 -10.25
CA GLY A 286 20.67 -4.68 -10.38
C GLY A 286 20.36 -3.19 -10.17
N GLU A 287 19.19 -2.73 -10.65
CA GLU A 287 18.73 -1.36 -10.41
C GLU A 287 18.53 -1.10 -8.90
N ILE A 288 17.83 -2.01 -8.20
CA ILE A 288 17.60 -1.87 -6.76
C ILE A 288 18.93 -1.95 -6.00
N GLN A 289 19.81 -2.89 -6.34
CA GLN A 289 21.11 -3.02 -5.69
C GLN A 289 21.96 -1.75 -5.84
N HIS A 290 21.95 -1.12 -7.01
CA HIS A 290 22.66 0.14 -7.23
C HIS A 290 22.14 1.25 -6.30
N LEU A 291 20.81 1.37 -6.16
CA LEU A 291 20.19 2.36 -5.26
C LEU A 291 20.51 2.09 -3.78
N ILE A 292 20.52 0.81 -3.38
CA ILE A 292 20.86 0.39 -2.01
C ILE A 292 22.33 0.73 -1.72
N ASN A 293 23.26 0.39 -2.62
CA ASN A 293 24.68 0.70 -2.44
C ASN A 293 24.88 2.22 -2.29
N LYS A 294 24.25 3.01 -3.15
CA LYS A 294 24.30 4.47 -3.06
C LYS A 294 23.77 4.99 -1.70
N PHE A 295 22.68 4.42 -1.21
CA PHE A 295 22.09 4.80 0.09
C PHE A 295 23.02 4.38 1.24
N THR A 296 23.48 3.12 1.28
CA THR A 296 24.31 2.60 2.38
C THR A 296 25.66 3.30 2.46
N GLU A 297 26.28 3.60 1.31
CA GLU A 297 27.52 4.39 1.25
C GLU A 297 27.30 5.83 1.76
N SER A 298 26.25 6.52 1.28
CA SER A 298 25.99 7.92 1.68
C SER A 298 25.64 8.05 3.15
N GLU A 299 24.89 7.09 3.70
CA GLU A 299 24.43 7.09 5.09
C GLU A 299 25.37 6.30 6.02
N LYS A 300 26.47 5.72 5.51
CA LYS A 300 27.42 4.90 6.26
C LYS A 300 26.73 3.81 7.07
N ILE A 301 25.95 2.99 6.37
CA ILE A 301 25.21 1.86 6.93
C ILE A 301 25.96 0.59 6.57
N ASP A 302 26.49 -0.10 7.58
CA ASP A 302 27.28 -1.32 7.43
C ASP A 302 26.47 -2.60 7.64
N SER A 303 25.34 -2.49 8.38
CA SER A 303 24.48 -3.63 8.75
C SER A 303 23.12 -3.51 8.07
N PHE A 304 22.84 -4.39 7.11
CA PHE A 304 21.56 -4.44 6.40
C PHE A 304 21.29 -5.81 5.80
N GLU A 305 20.01 -6.09 5.56
CA GLU A 305 19.51 -7.30 4.88
C GLU A 305 18.65 -6.96 3.68
N LEU A 306 18.74 -7.82 2.67
CA LEU A 306 17.90 -7.80 1.48
C LEU A 306 17.03 -9.06 1.47
N LEU A 307 15.73 -8.88 1.51
CA LEU A 307 14.78 -9.98 1.53
C LEU A 307 13.96 -10.00 0.22
N PRO A 308 14.46 -10.67 -0.83
CA PRO A 308 13.71 -10.84 -2.07
C PRO A 308 12.40 -11.59 -1.81
N THR A 309 11.37 -11.26 -2.57
CA THR A 309 10.10 -11.99 -2.53
C THR A 309 10.22 -13.29 -3.33
N ALA A 310 10.17 -14.44 -2.67
CA ALA A 310 10.09 -15.75 -3.29
C ALA A 310 8.67 -16.05 -3.80
N ALA A 311 7.65 -15.76 -2.95
CA ALA A 311 6.25 -15.93 -3.32
C ALA A 311 5.34 -14.91 -2.64
N GLU A 312 4.26 -14.51 -3.33
CA GLU A 312 3.16 -13.73 -2.79
C GLU A 312 2.03 -14.70 -2.40
N LEU A 313 1.86 -14.93 -1.10
CA LEU A 313 0.91 -15.92 -0.57
C LEU A 313 -0.49 -15.31 -0.37
N LYS A 314 -0.55 -14.01 -0.03
CA LYS A 314 -1.79 -13.22 0.04
C LYS A 314 -1.48 -11.77 -0.32
N LYS A 315 -2.37 -11.16 -1.10
CA LYS A 315 -2.36 -9.72 -1.39
C LYS A 315 -3.78 -9.24 -1.62
N GLY A 316 -4.27 -8.47 -0.69
CA GLY A 316 -5.61 -7.90 -0.77
C GLY A 316 -5.79 -6.80 0.28
N PRO A 317 -6.81 -5.96 0.14
CA PRO A 317 -7.15 -5.01 1.18
C PRO A 317 -7.68 -5.76 2.41
N VAL A 318 -7.42 -5.20 3.58
CA VAL A 318 -8.25 -5.50 4.74
C VAL A 318 -9.53 -4.68 4.58
N LYS A 319 -10.68 -5.35 4.53
CA LYS A 319 -11.96 -4.64 4.55
C LYS A 319 -12.22 -4.11 5.95
N HIS A 320 -12.53 -2.82 6.03
CA HIS A 320 -12.89 -2.21 7.29
C HIS A 320 -14.36 -2.55 7.61
N ARG A 321 -14.58 -3.06 8.82
CA ARG A 321 -15.95 -3.31 9.32
C ARG A 321 -16.44 -2.03 9.97
N PHE A 322 -17.28 -1.28 9.30
CA PHE A 322 -17.84 -0.01 9.79
C PHE A 322 -19.12 -0.18 10.63
N TYR A 323 -19.57 -1.44 10.87
CA TYR A 323 -20.82 -1.78 11.56
C TYR A 323 -20.55 -2.62 12.81
#